data_68d04e3f11a2d795a12ab3e3c3a8e102
#
_entry.id   68d04e3f11a2d795a12ab3e3c3a8e102
#
_cell.length_a   1.000
_cell.length_b   1.000
_cell.length_c   1.000
_cell.angle_alpha   90.00
_cell.angle_beta   90.00
_cell.angle_gamma   90.00
#
_symmetry.space_group_name_H-M   'P 1'
#
loop_
_entity.id
_entity.type
_entity.pdbx_description
1 polymer ?
#
loop_
_entity_poly.entity_id
_entity_poly.type
_entity_poly.pdbx_seq_one_letter_code
_entity_poly.pdbx_strand_id
1 'polypeptide(L)'
;MASNLSDSAIARRWSLVTGVGMGACLAFSMENDLHRLTALSLPAIFCSFLLAGGAGAAAQSVQPQLMQASKPAIAVPSTGTSVTPVAMIAPPGTTLYVAKRGDSIPLVARHYLSQTSYLTSTELAQAIRSANADTHSTFLKPGQPIIIPGILDVPIVEKSVPVTRDFEVRAVYLTGVMAASDRGLRIIRRWREVGGNAVVFDIKDSDGSVNIHFEHPLLTSHRAPIHDLPKFVRFLHSKNMHAIARIAIFRDERLVTTHPELAVKSRRTGQAWRENGKLVWTDPSQPKVQEYDIALARRAAEAGTDEIQFDYVRFPAEGDQKDASFVFQTAHPEWRRTDVIADFLKHAYAELHPAGVLLSLDVFGVMAWQRQVDLAHTGQDIVSMAKYCDVISPMIYPSHFFGMDGYARPGDAPEHFISESMDRFELITKGSGVVIRPWLQAFRWRTKTYSPKYIEVQVLTAKKKGGIGFLFWNAGNDYSKPFVAMPEMSAARGEYFRGDELPNPIHADLRPAAPAATTPSR
;
A
#
# COMPACT_ATOMS: atom_id res chain seq x y z
N MET A 1 1.89 -3.34 -65.55
CA MET A 1 3.05 -4.17 -65.22
C MET A 1 3.92 -3.40 -64.25
N ALA A 2 3.73 -3.58 -62.98
CA ALA A 2 4.61 -3.09 -61.95
C ALA A 2 4.48 -4.10 -60.79
N SER A 3 5.59 -4.63 -60.44
CA SER A 3 5.87 -5.84 -59.71
C SER A 3 5.53 -5.80 -58.24
N ASN A 4 4.78 -6.77 -57.78
CA ASN A 4 4.76 -7.25 -56.41
C ASN A 4 6.11 -7.88 -56.05
N LEU A 5 6.86 -7.28 -55.14
CA LEU A 5 7.98 -7.89 -54.44
C LEU A 5 7.84 -7.58 -52.97
N SER A 6 7.25 -8.51 -52.30
CA SER A 6 7.64 -9.27 -51.11
C SER A 6 7.67 -8.55 -49.80
N ASP A 7 6.49 -8.48 -49.19
CA ASP A 7 6.29 -8.30 -47.74
C ASP A 7 6.80 -9.52 -46.89
N SER A 8 7.16 -10.63 -47.57
CA SER A 8 7.56 -11.87 -46.87
C SER A 8 9.01 -11.90 -46.39
N ALA A 9 9.88 -11.02 -46.87
CA ALA A 9 11.30 -11.00 -46.47
C ALA A 9 11.55 -10.10 -45.24
N ILE A 10 10.72 -9.09 -45.08
CA ILE A 10 10.77 -8.23 -43.88
C ILE A 10 10.18 -8.96 -42.68
N ALA A 11 9.10 -9.67 -42.84
CA ALA A 11 8.47 -10.46 -41.79
C ALA A 11 9.37 -11.59 -41.23
N ARG A 12 10.21 -12.20 -42.06
CA ARG A 12 11.13 -13.27 -41.59
C ARG A 12 12.38 -12.77 -40.86
N ARG A 13 12.76 -11.52 -41.05
CA ARG A 13 13.91 -10.93 -40.34
C ARG A 13 13.53 -10.45 -38.93
N TRP A 14 12.27 -10.20 -38.68
CA TRP A 14 11.73 -9.79 -37.39
C TRP A 14 11.40 -10.98 -36.47
N SER A 15 11.00 -12.14 -37.02
CA SER A 15 10.70 -13.33 -36.20
C SER A 15 11.93 -14.00 -35.57
N LEU A 16 13.14 -13.69 -36.01
CA LEU A 16 14.38 -14.22 -35.42
C LEU A 16 14.98 -13.32 -34.34
N VAL A 17 14.53 -12.07 -34.22
CA VAL A 17 14.98 -11.13 -33.17
C VAL A 17 13.96 -11.04 -32.03
N THR A 18 12.68 -11.38 -32.29
CA THR A 18 11.59 -11.24 -31.30
C THR A 18 11.26 -12.54 -30.55
N GLY A 19 11.87 -13.66 -30.92
CA GLY A 19 11.55 -14.97 -30.31
C GLY A 19 12.12 -15.22 -28.90
N VAL A 20 12.95 -14.34 -28.35
CA VAL A 20 13.61 -14.57 -27.05
C VAL A 20 13.46 -13.39 -26.08
N GLY A 21 12.88 -12.26 -26.49
CA GLY A 21 13.08 -11.03 -25.75
C GLY A 21 11.88 -10.32 -25.11
N MET A 22 10.64 -10.59 -25.48
CA MET A 22 9.52 -9.74 -25.06
C MET A 22 8.69 -10.27 -23.89
N GLY A 23 8.68 -11.57 -23.62
CA GLY A 23 8.04 -12.12 -22.42
C GLY A 23 8.83 -11.81 -21.14
N ALA A 24 10.16 -11.71 -21.23
CA ALA A 24 11.02 -11.49 -20.08
C ALA A 24 11.14 -10.03 -19.61
N CYS A 25 10.65 -9.06 -20.40
CA CYS A 25 10.81 -7.63 -20.07
C CYS A 25 9.65 -7.01 -19.29
N LEU A 26 8.45 -7.60 -19.32
CA LEU A 26 7.27 -6.99 -18.69
C LEU A 26 7.08 -7.35 -17.22
N ALA A 27 7.68 -8.45 -16.77
CA ALA A 27 7.55 -8.91 -15.40
C ALA A 27 8.88 -9.18 -14.70
N PHE A 28 9.98 -8.62 -15.18
CA PHE A 28 11.13 -8.52 -14.28
C PHE A 28 10.69 -7.62 -13.12
N SER A 29 9.93 -8.29 -12.27
CA SER A 29 9.36 -7.79 -11.04
C SER A 29 10.44 -7.02 -10.31
N MET A 30 10.14 -5.81 -9.92
CA MET A 30 10.96 -5.00 -9.03
C MET A 30 11.33 -5.71 -7.71
N GLU A 31 10.76 -6.89 -7.45
CA GLU A 31 11.05 -7.76 -6.29
C GLU A 31 12.42 -8.43 -6.33
N ASN A 32 12.99 -8.73 -7.51
CA ASN A 32 14.32 -9.37 -7.56
C ASN A 32 15.46 -8.45 -7.12
N ASP A 33 15.29 -7.13 -7.14
CA ASP A 33 16.30 -6.20 -6.64
C ASP A 33 16.24 -6.01 -5.12
N LEU A 34 15.10 -6.23 -4.48
CA LEU A 34 14.98 -6.17 -3.02
C LEU A 34 15.75 -7.32 -2.33
N HIS A 35 15.73 -8.53 -2.92
CA HIS A 35 16.47 -9.68 -2.40
C HIS A 35 17.98 -9.62 -2.64
N ARG A 36 18.46 -8.84 -3.61
CA ARG A 36 19.91 -8.65 -3.82
C ARG A 36 20.54 -7.64 -2.88
N LEU A 37 19.76 -6.71 -2.31
CA LEU A 37 20.27 -5.73 -1.34
C LEU A 37 20.36 -6.28 0.09
N THR A 38 19.71 -7.40 0.40
CA THR A 38 19.76 -8.05 1.72
C THR A 38 20.84 -9.14 1.82
N ALA A 39 21.53 -9.48 0.73
CA ALA A 39 22.56 -10.56 0.70
C ALA A 39 23.99 -10.09 0.98
N LEU A 40 24.21 -8.86 1.42
CA LEU A 40 25.49 -8.36 1.89
C LEU A 40 25.47 -8.18 3.42
N SER A 41 25.42 -9.28 4.16
CA SER A 41 25.71 -9.31 5.58
C SER A 41 26.75 -10.38 5.89
N LEU A 42 27.91 -9.91 6.27
CA LEU A 42 28.99 -10.38 7.15
C LEU A 42 29.17 -11.90 7.39
N PRO A 43 30.39 -12.42 7.33
CA PRO A 43 30.70 -13.80 7.68
C PRO A 43 30.67 -13.98 9.19
N ALA A 44 29.83 -14.91 9.66
CA ALA A 44 29.84 -15.40 11.03
C ALA A 44 31.07 -16.31 11.23
N ILE A 45 31.93 -15.93 12.14
CA ILE A 45 33.04 -16.73 12.64
C ILE A 45 32.44 -17.83 13.54
N PHE A 46 32.50 -19.07 13.07
CA PHE A 46 32.27 -20.27 13.88
C PHE A 46 33.51 -20.52 14.76
N CYS A 47 33.34 -20.41 16.06
CA CYS A 47 34.28 -20.98 17.04
C CYS A 47 33.61 -22.20 17.68
N SER A 48 34.06 -23.37 17.25
CA SER A 48 33.72 -24.65 17.89
C SER A 48 34.52 -24.80 19.18
N PHE A 49 33.85 -25.13 20.29
CA PHE A 49 34.51 -25.79 21.43
C PHE A 49 33.81 -27.09 21.76
N LEU A 50 34.66 -28.12 21.81
CA LEU A 50 34.32 -29.52 22.06
C LEU A 50 34.03 -29.75 23.57
N LEU A 51 33.20 -30.75 23.74
CA LEU A 51 32.85 -31.50 24.95
C LEU A 51 34.03 -31.96 25.82
N ALA A 52 33.87 -31.93 27.14
CA ALA A 52 34.34 -32.98 28.03
C ALA A 52 33.40 -33.11 29.21
N GLY A 53 32.99 -34.33 29.48
CA GLY A 53 32.01 -34.70 30.50
C GLY A 53 32.64 -34.88 31.90
N GLY A 54 31.77 -35.07 32.87
CA GLY A 54 32.15 -35.44 34.24
C GLY A 54 30.94 -35.51 35.17
N ALA A 55 30.72 -36.72 35.67
CA ALA A 55 29.59 -37.17 36.48
C ALA A 55 29.58 -36.70 37.93
N GLY A 56 28.38 -36.59 38.47
CA GLY A 56 28.02 -37.13 39.78
C GLY A 56 28.34 -36.36 41.04
N ALA A 57 27.35 -36.00 41.81
CA ALA A 57 27.07 -36.52 43.16
C ALA A 57 25.97 -35.66 43.85
N ALA A 58 25.00 -36.37 44.36
CA ALA A 58 23.98 -35.85 45.26
C ALA A 58 24.58 -35.59 46.65
N ALA A 59 24.14 -34.51 47.33
CA ALA A 59 24.23 -34.42 48.76
C ALA A 59 23.10 -33.54 49.34
N GLN A 60 22.54 -34.04 50.36
CA GLN A 60 21.33 -33.71 51.09
C GLN A 60 21.38 -32.39 51.88
N SER A 61 20.16 -31.92 52.06
CA SER A 61 19.65 -31.00 53.08
C SER A 61 20.43 -30.85 54.40
N VAL A 62 20.56 -29.60 54.87
CA VAL A 62 20.47 -29.28 56.33
C VAL A 62 19.90 -27.86 56.44
N GLN A 63 18.73 -27.77 57.09
CA GLN A 63 18.24 -26.54 57.73
C GLN A 63 18.96 -26.37 59.06
N PRO A 64 19.10 -25.12 59.53
CA PRO A 64 18.98 -24.87 60.95
C PRO A 64 17.82 -23.93 61.27
N GLN A 65 17.07 -24.40 62.25
CA GLN A 65 16.06 -23.64 62.98
C GLN A 65 16.66 -22.68 64.01
N LEU A 66 15.90 -21.59 64.21
CA LEU A 66 15.66 -20.85 65.45
C LEU A 66 16.81 -20.12 66.20
N MET A 67 16.58 -18.80 66.35
CA MET A 67 16.33 -18.31 67.75
C MET A 67 15.60 -16.95 67.68
N GLN A 68 14.44 -16.91 68.36
CA GLN A 68 13.73 -15.67 68.72
C GLN A 68 14.50 -14.96 69.78
N ALA A 69 14.66 -13.63 69.68
CA ALA A 69 14.96 -12.76 70.79
C ALA A 69 14.01 -11.55 70.70
N SER A 70 13.03 -11.56 71.53
CA SER A 70 12.14 -10.45 71.86
C SER A 70 12.88 -9.36 72.63
N LYS A 71 12.74 -8.10 72.26
CA LYS A 71 12.95 -6.92 73.12
C LYS A 71 11.96 -5.81 72.73
N PRO A 72 11.70 -4.88 73.69
CA PRO A 72 10.35 -4.39 73.92
C PRO A 72 9.99 -3.14 73.07
N ALA A 73 8.68 -2.98 72.89
CA ALA A 73 8.05 -1.85 72.24
C ALA A 73 8.21 -0.56 73.03
N ILE A 74 8.75 0.48 72.39
CA ILE A 74 8.57 1.87 72.81
C ILE A 74 7.48 2.42 71.91
N ALA A 75 6.31 2.71 72.46
CA ALA A 75 5.22 3.38 71.81
C ALA A 75 5.58 4.87 71.60
N VAL A 76 5.69 5.24 70.32
CA VAL A 76 5.69 6.64 69.91
C VAL A 76 4.27 6.91 69.34
N PRO A 77 3.57 7.95 69.81
CA PRO A 77 2.26 8.27 69.26
C PRO A 77 2.42 8.83 67.84
N SER A 78 2.03 8.06 66.88
CA SER A 78 1.88 8.53 65.50
C SER A 78 0.59 9.32 65.35
N THR A 79 0.71 10.63 65.38
CA THR A 79 -0.32 11.47 64.77
C THR A 79 -0.30 11.26 63.28
N GLY A 80 -0.96 10.21 62.85
CA GLY A 80 -1.22 9.93 61.44
C GLY A 80 -2.26 10.89 60.91
N THR A 81 -1.83 11.98 60.33
CA THR A 81 -2.68 12.74 59.40
C THR A 81 -2.94 11.83 58.21
N SER A 82 -4.10 11.23 58.18
CA SER A 82 -4.61 10.50 57.04
C SER A 82 -4.78 11.51 55.88
N VAL A 83 -3.76 11.64 55.05
CA VAL A 83 -3.88 12.33 53.78
C VAL A 83 -4.71 11.41 52.89
N THR A 84 -6.00 11.70 52.81
CA THR A 84 -6.87 11.11 51.79
C THR A 84 -6.21 11.35 50.44
N PRO A 85 -5.95 10.33 49.61
CA PRO A 85 -5.38 10.56 48.30
C PRO A 85 -6.40 11.40 47.51
N VAL A 86 -6.00 12.63 47.18
CA VAL A 86 -6.75 13.45 46.24
C VAL A 86 -6.87 12.61 44.94
N ALA A 87 -8.08 12.21 44.62
CA ALA A 87 -8.34 11.49 43.39
C ALA A 87 -7.88 12.41 42.23
N MET A 88 -6.77 12.09 41.61
CA MET A 88 -6.33 12.80 40.41
C MET A 88 -7.37 12.59 39.32
N ILE A 89 -8.15 13.63 39.05
CA ILE A 89 -9.11 13.62 37.94
C ILE A 89 -8.29 13.76 36.66
N ALA A 90 -8.44 12.80 35.75
CA ALA A 90 -7.78 12.87 34.45
C ALA A 90 -8.32 14.06 33.64
N PRO A 91 -7.48 14.88 33.02
CA PRO A 91 -7.93 15.96 32.12
C PRO A 91 -8.79 15.42 30.98
N PRO A 92 -9.70 16.22 30.42
CA PRO A 92 -10.51 15.82 29.26
C PRO A 92 -9.64 15.27 28.11
N GLY A 93 -10.08 14.19 27.44
CA GLY A 93 -9.32 13.53 26.39
C GLY A 93 -8.09 12.75 26.86
N THR A 94 -8.00 12.47 28.17
CA THR A 94 -6.94 11.65 28.76
C THR A 94 -7.51 10.56 29.66
N THR A 95 -6.72 9.54 29.94
CA THR A 95 -7.02 8.58 31.01
C THR A 95 -5.81 8.43 31.94
N LEU A 96 -6.09 8.01 33.18
CA LEU A 96 -5.04 7.75 34.17
C LEU A 96 -4.74 6.27 34.21
N TYR A 97 -3.48 5.92 34.02
CA TYR A 97 -2.97 4.57 34.15
C TYR A 97 -2.06 4.48 35.38
N VAL A 98 -2.24 3.47 36.22
CA VAL A 98 -1.34 3.20 37.35
C VAL A 98 -0.33 2.14 36.94
N ALA A 99 0.94 2.52 36.88
CA ALA A 99 2.01 1.67 36.40
C ALA A 99 2.20 0.42 37.27
N LYS A 100 2.41 -0.73 36.61
CA LYS A 100 2.70 -2.01 37.26
C LYS A 100 4.19 -2.31 37.20
N ARG A 101 4.64 -3.28 37.99
CA ARG A 101 6.01 -3.75 37.95
C ARG A 101 6.40 -4.27 36.58
N GLY A 102 7.46 -3.72 36.01
CA GLY A 102 7.95 -4.10 34.66
C GLY A 102 7.41 -3.22 33.53
N ASP A 103 6.50 -2.27 33.80
CA ASP A 103 5.99 -1.37 32.78
C ASP A 103 7.05 -0.37 32.31
N SER A 104 6.93 -0.04 31.05
CA SER A 104 7.66 1.05 30.41
C SER A 104 6.72 1.89 29.55
N ILE A 105 7.06 3.15 29.28
CA ILE A 105 6.23 4.01 28.44
C ILE A 105 5.94 3.38 27.06
N PRO A 106 6.91 2.76 26.34
CA PRO A 106 6.61 2.07 25.10
C PRO A 106 5.62 0.89 25.23
N LEU A 107 5.64 0.18 26.36
CA LEU A 107 4.70 -0.91 26.61
C LEU A 107 3.29 -0.38 26.83
N VAL A 108 3.16 0.65 27.69
CA VAL A 108 1.89 1.33 27.95
C VAL A 108 1.34 1.96 26.67
N ALA A 109 2.18 2.61 25.86
CA ALA A 109 1.78 3.17 24.57
C ALA A 109 1.22 2.10 23.62
N ARG A 110 1.85 0.93 23.52
CA ARG A 110 1.30 -0.18 22.71
C ARG A 110 -0.06 -0.66 23.21
N HIS A 111 -0.24 -0.72 24.53
CA HIS A 111 -1.49 -1.17 25.14
C HIS A 111 -2.66 -0.20 24.84
N TYR A 112 -2.41 1.10 24.88
CA TYR A 112 -3.45 2.13 24.71
C TYR A 112 -3.60 2.62 23.25
N LEU A 113 -2.75 2.19 22.33
CA LEU A 113 -2.73 2.73 20.95
C LEU A 113 -4.10 2.70 20.27
N SER A 114 -4.83 1.60 20.39
CA SER A 114 -6.16 1.45 19.76
C SER A 114 -7.22 2.39 20.33
N GLN A 115 -7.03 2.86 21.57
CA GLN A 115 -7.97 3.74 22.28
C GLN A 115 -7.64 5.23 22.10
N THR A 116 -6.60 5.56 21.35
CA THR A 116 -6.10 6.93 21.21
C THR A 116 -6.17 7.42 19.76
N SER A 117 -6.02 8.73 19.55
CA SER A 117 -5.92 9.34 18.21
C SER A 117 -4.57 9.12 17.51
N TYR A 118 -3.56 8.58 18.20
CA TYR A 118 -2.21 8.38 17.65
C TYR A 118 -2.16 7.16 16.73
N LEU A 119 -1.37 7.25 15.66
CA LEU A 119 -1.25 6.18 14.66
C LEU A 119 -0.18 5.16 15.01
N THR A 120 0.90 5.56 15.71
CA THR A 120 1.97 4.66 16.09
C THR A 120 2.22 4.69 17.60
N SER A 121 2.71 3.57 18.13
CA SER A 121 3.10 3.49 19.53
C SER A 121 4.26 4.42 19.89
N THR A 122 5.09 4.78 18.92
CA THR A 122 6.19 5.75 19.10
C THR A 122 5.64 7.15 19.30
N GLU A 123 4.70 7.59 18.47
CA GLU A 123 4.02 8.89 18.64
C GLU A 123 3.31 8.97 19.99
N LEU A 124 2.56 7.93 20.36
CA LEU A 124 1.88 7.88 21.65
C LEU A 124 2.87 7.88 22.83
N ALA A 125 3.96 7.10 22.75
CA ALA A 125 4.99 7.10 23.80
C ALA A 125 5.61 8.48 23.99
N GLN A 126 5.86 9.20 22.92
CA GLN A 126 6.37 10.58 23.00
C GLN A 126 5.33 11.52 23.64
N ALA A 127 4.05 11.39 23.25
CA ALA A 127 2.97 12.19 23.84
C ALA A 127 2.78 11.88 25.33
N ILE A 128 2.87 10.60 25.74
CA ILE A 128 2.84 10.21 27.16
C ILE A 128 3.99 10.85 27.92
N ARG A 129 5.23 10.82 27.40
CA ARG A 129 6.37 11.50 28.04
C ARG A 129 6.11 12.99 28.23
N SER A 130 5.65 13.66 27.18
CA SER A 130 5.35 15.09 27.23
C SER A 130 4.26 15.41 28.26
N ALA A 131 3.18 14.61 28.30
CA ALA A 131 2.07 14.82 29.23
C ALA A 131 2.44 14.58 30.70
N ASN A 132 3.49 13.80 30.98
CA ASN A 132 3.93 13.44 32.34
C ASN A 132 5.25 14.13 32.73
N ALA A 133 5.72 15.09 31.96
CA ALA A 133 7.00 15.79 32.16
C ALA A 133 8.20 14.82 32.37
N ASP A 134 8.09 13.59 31.85
CA ASP A 134 9.12 12.56 31.96
C ASP A 134 9.78 12.36 30.59
N THR A 135 10.97 12.91 30.48
CA THR A 135 11.69 12.89 29.21
C THR A 135 12.60 11.69 29.00
N HIS A 136 12.94 10.93 30.08
CA HIS A 136 14.07 9.99 29.99
C HIS A 136 13.91 8.63 30.67
N SER A 137 12.89 8.38 31.51
CA SER A 137 12.80 7.09 32.18
C SER A 137 12.49 5.93 31.24
N THR A 138 13.31 4.87 31.37
CA THR A 138 13.13 3.63 30.61
C THR A 138 12.03 2.77 31.23
N PHE A 139 11.93 2.76 32.59
CA PHE A 139 10.94 1.98 33.33
C PHE A 139 10.12 2.88 34.26
N LEU A 140 8.85 2.51 34.42
CA LEU A 140 7.94 3.19 35.33
C LEU A 140 8.06 2.59 36.75
N LYS A 141 7.87 3.42 37.78
CA LYS A 141 7.80 2.94 39.14
C LYS A 141 6.43 2.31 39.40
N PRO A 142 6.35 1.10 40.01
CA PRO A 142 5.07 0.53 40.41
C PRO A 142 4.25 1.51 41.28
N GLY A 143 2.97 1.68 40.94
CA GLY A 143 2.08 2.65 41.58
C GLY A 143 2.18 4.08 41.03
N GLN A 144 3.09 4.38 40.14
CA GLN A 144 3.20 5.69 39.51
C GLN A 144 1.98 5.96 38.63
N PRO A 145 1.27 7.09 38.85
CA PRO A 145 0.19 7.50 37.94
C PRO A 145 0.77 8.08 36.66
N ILE A 146 0.22 7.63 35.50
CA ILE A 146 0.64 8.05 34.17
C ILE A 146 -0.57 8.56 33.42
N ILE A 147 -0.53 9.77 32.91
CA ILE A 147 -1.54 10.37 32.04
C ILE A 147 -1.32 9.85 30.63
N ILE A 148 -2.35 9.23 30.06
CA ILE A 148 -2.39 8.78 28.66
C ILE A 148 -3.21 9.80 27.86
N PRO A 149 -2.58 10.58 26.96
CA PRO A 149 -3.27 11.59 26.18
C PRO A 149 -3.94 11.02 24.92
N GLY A 150 -4.87 11.81 24.37
CA GLY A 150 -5.50 11.52 23.07
C GLY A 150 -6.51 10.37 23.09
N ILE A 151 -7.05 10.05 24.27
CA ILE A 151 -8.11 9.05 24.42
C ILE A 151 -9.36 9.48 23.62
N LEU A 152 -9.94 8.54 22.92
CA LEU A 152 -11.18 8.71 22.16
C LEU A 152 -12.34 8.14 22.96
N ASP A 153 -13.41 8.92 23.09
CA ASP A 153 -14.65 8.50 23.78
C ASP A 153 -15.35 7.38 23.03
N VAL A 154 -15.23 7.38 21.70
CA VAL A 154 -15.78 6.37 20.79
C VAL A 154 -14.75 6.02 19.71
N PRO A 155 -14.79 4.80 19.16
CA PRO A 155 -13.97 4.44 18.02
C PRO A 155 -14.20 5.38 16.84
N ILE A 156 -13.12 5.70 16.11
CA ILE A 156 -13.24 6.45 14.86
C ILE A 156 -13.92 5.55 13.83
N VAL A 157 -15.04 6.03 13.32
CA VAL A 157 -15.73 5.44 12.16
C VAL A 157 -15.67 6.47 11.06
N GLU A 158 -14.93 6.18 10.02
CA GLU A 158 -14.89 7.00 8.81
C GLU A 158 -15.91 6.47 7.81
N LYS A 159 -16.44 7.36 6.95
CA LYS A 159 -17.35 6.98 5.89
C LYS A 159 -16.82 7.54 4.58
N SER A 160 -16.98 6.78 3.50
CA SER A 160 -16.72 7.26 2.15
C SER A 160 -17.59 8.46 1.83
N VAL A 161 -17.02 9.43 1.17
CA VAL A 161 -17.72 10.61 0.65
C VAL A 161 -17.45 10.66 -0.84
N PRO A 162 -18.47 10.90 -1.69
CA PRO A 162 -18.29 10.96 -3.13
C PRO A 162 -17.23 11.98 -3.52
N VAL A 163 -16.28 11.56 -4.35
CA VAL A 163 -15.21 12.41 -4.90
C VAL A 163 -15.35 12.52 -6.41
N THR A 164 -14.89 13.62 -6.98
CA THR A 164 -14.91 13.77 -8.43
C THR A 164 -13.66 13.19 -9.05
N ARG A 165 -13.81 12.47 -10.18
CA ARG A 165 -12.67 11.93 -10.96
C ARG A 165 -11.73 13.03 -11.49
N ASP A 166 -12.23 14.25 -11.65
CA ASP A 166 -11.46 15.40 -12.16
C ASP A 166 -10.55 16.03 -11.11
N PHE A 167 -10.57 15.55 -9.87
CA PHE A 167 -9.63 15.98 -8.83
C PHE A 167 -8.20 15.63 -9.26
N GLU A 168 -7.33 16.65 -9.33
CA GLU A 168 -5.93 16.49 -9.70
C GLU A 168 -5.12 15.86 -8.58
N VAL A 169 -4.93 14.56 -8.64
CA VAL A 169 -4.15 13.79 -7.67
C VAL A 169 -2.66 13.93 -7.93
N ARG A 170 -1.89 14.24 -6.89
CA ARG A 170 -0.43 14.23 -6.87
C ARG A 170 0.03 13.29 -5.75
N ALA A 171 0.25 12.02 -6.09
CA ALA A 171 0.45 10.97 -5.10
C ALA A 171 1.86 10.36 -5.09
N VAL A 172 2.24 9.82 -3.94
CA VAL A 172 3.31 8.85 -3.77
C VAL A 172 2.74 7.53 -3.30
N TYR A 173 3.40 6.44 -3.67
CA TYR A 173 3.05 5.08 -3.24
C TYR A 173 3.74 4.72 -1.92
N LEU A 174 3.04 4.01 -1.06
CA LEU A 174 3.58 3.39 0.15
C LEU A 174 3.15 1.92 0.24
N THR A 175 4.10 1.04 0.53
CA THR A 175 3.75 -0.33 0.93
C THR A 175 2.92 -0.30 2.20
N GLY A 176 2.06 -1.31 2.45
CA GLY A 176 1.22 -1.35 3.65
C GLY A 176 2.02 -1.28 4.95
N VAL A 177 3.17 -1.95 5.00
CA VAL A 177 4.11 -1.87 6.15
C VAL A 177 4.68 -0.46 6.31
N MET A 178 5.00 0.21 5.20
CA MET A 178 5.53 1.59 5.24
C MET A 178 4.45 2.57 5.69
N ALA A 179 3.24 2.47 5.17
CA ALA A 179 2.10 3.33 5.54
C ALA A 179 1.82 3.31 7.05
N ALA A 180 1.99 2.15 7.69
CA ALA A 180 1.81 1.96 9.14
C ALA A 180 3.02 2.34 10.00
N SER A 181 4.09 2.86 9.41
CA SER A 181 5.35 3.13 10.10
C SER A 181 5.58 4.62 10.36
N ASP A 182 6.38 4.95 11.39
CA ASP A 182 6.82 6.34 11.62
C ASP A 182 7.55 6.94 10.41
N ARG A 183 8.27 6.11 9.64
CA ARG A 183 8.93 6.55 8.40
C ARG A 183 7.90 6.94 7.35
N GLY A 184 6.86 6.12 7.17
CA GLY A 184 5.77 6.41 6.25
C GLY A 184 5.03 7.70 6.63
N LEU A 185 4.74 7.89 7.92
CA LEU A 185 4.11 9.13 8.39
C LEU A 185 4.98 10.37 8.12
N ARG A 186 6.32 10.26 8.24
CA ARG A 186 7.23 11.36 7.84
C ARG A 186 7.21 11.60 6.34
N ILE A 187 7.16 10.54 5.50
CA ILE A 187 7.03 10.67 4.04
C ILE A 187 5.72 11.39 3.71
N ILE A 188 4.59 10.99 4.29
CA ILE A 188 3.28 11.62 4.06
C ILE A 188 3.30 13.11 4.42
N ARG A 189 3.79 13.46 5.61
CA ARG A 189 3.88 14.86 6.04
C ARG A 189 4.76 15.67 5.09
N ARG A 190 5.94 15.14 4.77
CA ARG A 190 6.87 15.81 3.85
C ARG A 190 6.28 15.94 2.44
N TRP A 191 5.56 14.91 1.97
CA TRP A 191 4.90 14.96 0.67
C TRP A 191 3.85 16.07 0.61
N ARG A 192 3.07 16.21 1.69
CA ARG A 192 2.10 17.31 1.80
C ARG A 192 2.78 18.69 1.80
N GLU A 193 3.85 18.85 2.56
CA GLU A 193 4.62 20.11 2.64
C GLU A 193 5.14 20.58 1.28
N VAL A 194 5.56 19.65 0.42
CA VAL A 194 6.10 20.00 -0.92
C VAL A 194 5.02 20.10 -2.01
N GLY A 195 3.74 20.04 -1.67
CA GLY A 195 2.63 20.23 -2.61
C GLY A 195 1.95 18.93 -3.08
N GLY A 196 2.29 17.79 -2.52
CA GLY A 196 1.52 16.54 -2.70
C GLY A 196 0.16 16.63 -2.02
N ASN A 197 -0.84 15.93 -2.57
CA ASN A 197 -2.22 15.97 -2.06
C ASN A 197 -2.89 14.59 -2.00
N ALA A 198 -2.14 13.51 -2.21
CA ALA A 198 -2.66 12.15 -2.19
C ALA A 198 -1.59 11.14 -1.78
N VAL A 199 -2.05 9.97 -1.31
CA VAL A 199 -1.20 8.81 -1.01
C VAL A 199 -1.88 7.56 -1.56
N VAL A 200 -1.13 6.76 -2.32
CA VAL A 200 -1.50 5.37 -2.64
C VAL A 200 -0.85 4.46 -1.61
N PHE A 201 -1.61 3.58 -0.99
CA PHE A 201 -1.08 2.64 0.00
C PHE A 201 -1.67 1.24 -0.18
N ASP A 202 -0.82 0.21 0.01
CA ASP A 202 -1.27 -1.15 -0.14
C ASP A 202 -2.14 -1.61 1.04
N ILE A 203 -3.37 -1.99 0.74
CA ILE A 203 -4.17 -2.81 1.64
C ILE A 203 -4.04 -4.30 1.31
N LYS A 204 -3.68 -4.66 0.08
CA LYS A 204 -3.20 -5.99 -0.31
C LYS A 204 -2.03 -5.86 -1.27
N ASP A 205 -0.90 -6.46 -0.90
CA ASP A 205 0.33 -6.48 -1.69
C ASP A 205 0.32 -7.61 -2.73
N SER A 206 1.25 -7.56 -3.67
CA SER A 206 1.36 -8.51 -4.79
C SER A 206 1.85 -9.91 -4.41
N ASP A 207 2.27 -10.12 -3.16
CA ASP A 207 2.50 -11.45 -2.58
C ASP A 207 1.23 -12.05 -1.94
N GLY A 208 0.12 -11.31 -1.90
CA GLY A 208 -1.13 -11.68 -1.23
C GLY A 208 -1.21 -11.24 0.24
N SER A 209 -0.23 -10.48 0.75
CA SER A 209 -0.28 -9.94 2.11
C SER A 209 -1.39 -8.90 2.24
N VAL A 210 -2.39 -9.17 3.09
CA VAL A 210 -3.41 -8.20 3.47
C VAL A 210 -2.90 -7.38 4.65
N ASN A 211 -2.90 -6.06 4.51
CA ASN A 211 -2.26 -5.13 5.45
C ASN A 211 -3.24 -4.47 6.44
N ILE A 212 -4.52 -4.81 6.37
CA ILE A 212 -5.60 -4.28 7.22
C ILE A 212 -6.33 -5.42 7.94
N HIS A 213 -7.07 -5.12 8.98
CA HIS A 213 -7.99 -6.09 9.58
C HIS A 213 -9.15 -6.38 8.61
N PHE A 214 -9.20 -7.62 8.17
CA PHE A 214 -10.19 -8.13 7.24
C PHE A 214 -10.46 -9.60 7.55
N GLU A 215 -11.72 -9.96 7.66
CA GLU A 215 -12.15 -11.33 7.90
C GLU A 215 -12.82 -11.88 6.64
N HIS A 216 -12.32 -13.01 6.17
CA HIS A 216 -12.87 -13.68 5.00
C HIS A 216 -12.55 -15.19 5.07
N PRO A 217 -13.45 -16.10 4.61
CA PRO A 217 -13.20 -17.55 4.66
C PRO A 217 -11.92 -18.01 3.95
N LEU A 218 -11.47 -17.29 2.92
CA LEU A 218 -10.25 -17.60 2.19
C LEU A 218 -8.98 -17.03 2.84
N LEU A 219 -9.12 -16.16 3.84
CA LEU A 219 -7.98 -15.50 4.49
C LEU A 219 -7.69 -16.16 5.83
N THR A 220 -6.51 -16.75 5.95
CA THR A 220 -6.02 -17.25 7.23
C THR A 220 -5.59 -16.09 8.15
N SER A 221 -5.32 -16.40 9.43
CA SER A 221 -4.77 -15.40 10.37
C SER A 221 -3.55 -14.71 9.77
N HIS A 222 -3.55 -13.39 9.77
CA HIS A 222 -2.52 -12.56 9.14
C HIS A 222 -2.16 -11.38 10.05
N ARG A 223 -0.99 -10.81 9.79
CA ARG A 223 -0.57 -9.56 10.42
C ARG A 223 -1.16 -8.40 9.63
N ALA A 224 -1.86 -7.50 10.32
CA ALA A 224 -2.41 -6.26 9.75
C ALA A 224 -1.54 -5.07 10.22
N PRO A 225 -0.52 -4.64 9.46
CA PRO A 225 0.32 -3.50 9.83
C PRO A 225 -0.48 -2.22 10.03
N ILE A 226 -1.47 -1.97 9.18
CA ILE A 226 -2.43 -0.87 9.34
C ILE A 226 -3.53 -1.34 10.29
N HIS A 227 -3.30 -1.15 11.60
CA HIS A 227 -4.20 -1.66 12.64
C HIS A 227 -5.59 -1.08 12.63
N ASP A 228 -5.73 0.17 12.19
CA ASP A 228 -7.00 0.90 12.16
C ASP A 228 -7.05 1.72 10.86
N LEU A 229 -7.66 1.15 9.83
CA LEU A 229 -7.77 1.79 8.53
C LEU A 229 -8.60 3.08 8.57
N PRO A 230 -9.79 3.15 9.23
CA PRO A 230 -10.53 4.40 9.36
C PRO A 230 -9.71 5.53 10.00
N LYS A 231 -8.94 5.21 11.02
CA LYS A 231 -8.06 6.17 11.70
C LYS A 231 -6.93 6.66 10.79
N PHE A 232 -6.35 5.78 9.98
CA PHE A 232 -5.32 6.14 9.01
C PHE A 232 -5.89 7.04 7.90
N VAL A 233 -7.06 6.69 7.36
CA VAL A 233 -7.76 7.51 6.36
C VAL A 233 -8.08 8.89 6.93
N ARG A 234 -8.63 8.96 8.14
CA ARG A 234 -8.89 10.24 8.81
C ARG A 234 -7.64 11.09 9.01
N PHE A 235 -6.50 10.46 9.31
CA PHE A 235 -5.22 11.17 9.35
C PHE A 235 -4.86 11.79 7.99
N LEU A 236 -5.03 11.08 6.87
CA LEU A 236 -4.81 11.62 5.54
C LEU A 236 -5.76 12.78 5.26
N HIS A 237 -7.04 12.63 5.55
CA HIS A 237 -8.06 13.66 5.39
C HIS A 237 -7.73 14.91 6.23
N SER A 238 -7.25 14.76 7.48
CA SER A 238 -6.83 15.88 8.31
C SER A 238 -5.66 16.68 7.73
N LYS A 239 -4.96 16.13 6.73
CA LYS A 239 -3.90 16.78 5.96
C LYS A 239 -4.37 17.26 4.58
N ASN A 240 -5.67 17.20 4.30
CA ASN A 240 -6.24 17.44 2.97
C ASN A 240 -5.53 16.58 1.91
N MET A 241 -5.43 15.27 2.18
CA MET A 241 -4.84 14.30 1.27
C MET A 241 -5.86 13.24 0.88
N HIS A 242 -5.95 12.97 -0.40
CA HIS A 242 -6.77 11.94 -1.01
C HIS A 242 -6.21 10.54 -0.69
N ALA A 243 -7.05 9.64 -0.22
CA ALA A 243 -6.67 8.31 0.26
C ALA A 243 -6.98 7.26 -0.81
N ILE A 244 -5.93 6.70 -1.45
CA ILE A 244 -6.06 5.68 -2.49
C ILE A 244 -5.64 4.33 -1.91
N ALA A 245 -6.60 3.42 -1.74
CA ALA A 245 -6.36 2.06 -1.25
C ALA A 245 -6.05 1.13 -2.44
N ARG A 246 -4.78 0.70 -2.56
CA ARG A 246 -4.37 -0.20 -3.64
C ARG A 246 -4.51 -1.66 -3.24
N ILE A 247 -5.05 -2.46 -4.15
CA ILE A 247 -5.25 -3.91 -4.02
C ILE A 247 -4.61 -4.59 -5.23
N ALA A 248 -3.56 -5.38 -4.99
CA ALA A 248 -3.03 -6.31 -5.98
C ALA A 248 -3.98 -7.52 -6.06
N ILE A 249 -4.85 -7.58 -7.07
CA ILE A 249 -5.94 -8.55 -7.06
C ILE A 249 -5.48 -9.97 -7.42
N PHE A 250 -5.36 -10.35 -8.65
CA PHE A 250 -5.17 -11.74 -9.07
C PHE A 250 -3.75 -12.31 -8.90
N ARG A 251 -2.75 -11.49 -8.59
CA ARG A 251 -1.43 -11.96 -8.20
C ARG A 251 -1.38 -12.15 -6.68
N ASP A 252 -1.51 -13.39 -6.22
CA ASP A 252 -1.66 -13.73 -4.82
C ASP A 252 -1.03 -15.09 -4.49
N GLU A 253 0.26 -15.08 -4.16
CA GLU A 253 1.01 -16.29 -3.81
C GLU A 253 0.51 -16.94 -2.51
N ARG A 254 0.03 -16.15 -1.56
CA ARG A 254 -0.48 -16.65 -0.28
C ARG A 254 -1.77 -17.42 -0.49
N LEU A 255 -2.68 -16.87 -1.26
CA LEU A 255 -3.95 -17.52 -1.55
C LEU A 255 -3.75 -18.81 -2.35
N VAL A 256 -2.89 -18.83 -3.37
CA VAL A 256 -2.61 -20.06 -4.12
C VAL A 256 -1.85 -21.11 -3.31
N THR A 257 -1.14 -20.73 -2.26
CA THR A 257 -0.48 -21.65 -1.34
C THR A 257 -1.47 -22.30 -0.39
N THR A 258 -2.43 -21.54 0.14
CA THR A 258 -3.44 -22.03 1.09
C THR A 258 -4.64 -22.67 0.38
N HIS A 259 -4.97 -22.22 -0.82
CA HIS A 259 -6.10 -22.65 -1.66
C HIS A 259 -5.64 -22.98 -3.08
N PRO A 260 -4.86 -24.07 -3.26
CA PRO A 260 -4.32 -24.42 -4.57
C PRO A 260 -5.38 -24.72 -5.63
N GLU A 261 -6.62 -25.00 -5.24
CA GLU A 261 -7.77 -25.17 -6.15
C GLU A 261 -8.14 -23.86 -6.88
N LEU A 262 -7.81 -22.71 -6.31
CA LEU A 262 -8.07 -21.38 -6.90
C LEU A 262 -6.94 -20.90 -7.81
N ALA A 263 -5.83 -21.62 -7.87
CA ALA A 263 -4.69 -21.26 -8.72
C ALA A 263 -4.99 -21.52 -10.20
N VAL A 264 -4.33 -20.77 -11.08
CA VAL A 264 -4.21 -21.14 -12.51
C VAL A 264 -3.67 -22.58 -12.60
N LYS A 265 -4.19 -23.40 -13.47
CA LYS A 265 -3.80 -24.82 -13.60
C LYS A 265 -2.88 -25.07 -14.78
N SER A 266 -1.94 -26.00 -14.61
CA SER A 266 -1.14 -26.55 -15.70
C SER A 266 -1.98 -27.60 -16.46
N ARG A 267 -2.07 -27.46 -17.76
CA ARG A 267 -2.75 -28.47 -18.63
C ARG A 267 -2.03 -29.79 -18.63
N ARG A 268 -0.71 -29.78 -18.47
CA ARG A 268 0.12 -30.98 -18.50
C ARG A 268 -0.01 -31.82 -17.22
N THR A 269 -0.11 -31.15 -16.07
CA THR A 269 -0.02 -31.83 -14.77
C THR A 269 -1.31 -31.78 -13.97
N GLY A 270 -2.25 -30.90 -14.29
CA GLY A 270 -3.45 -30.63 -13.50
C GLY A 270 -3.18 -29.89 -12.18
N GLN A 271 -1.90 -29.67 -11.84
CA GLN A 271 -1.49 -28.96 -10.63
C GLN A 271 -1.52 -27.46 -10.84
N ALA A 272 -1.29 -26.69 -9.77
CA ALA A 272 -1.13 -25.25 -9.86
C ALA A 272 0.01 -24.89 -10.84
N TRP A 273 -0.33 -24.08 -11.83
CA TRP A 273 0.62 -23.61 -12.83
C TRP A 273 1.63 -22.64 -12.21
N ARG A 274 2.84 -22.64 -12.73
CA ARG A 274 3.94 -21.85 -12.20
C ARG A 274 4.48 -20.89 -13.27
N GLU A 275 4.22 -19.61 -13.10
CA GLU A 275 4.84 -18.59 -13.93
C GLU A 275 6.34 -18.55 -13.68
N ASN A 276 7.14 -18.90 -14.71
CA ASN A 276 8.61 -18.97 -14.58
C ASN A 276 9.10 -19.78 -13.35
N GLY A 277 8.39 -20.88 -13.01
CA GLY A 277 8.71 -21.74 -11.88
C GLY A 277 8.19 -21.28 -10.52
N LYS A 278 7.53 -20.12 -10.44
CA LYS A 278 6.92 -19.57 -9.21
C LYS A 278 5.42 -19.76 -9.20
N LEU A 279 4.85 -19.91 -8.02
CA LEU A 279 3.42 -20.10 -7.79
C LEU A 279 2.83 -18.76 -7.31
N VAL A 280 2.30 -17.96 -8.22
CA VAL A 280 1.97 -16.55 -7.91
C VAL A 280 0.58 -16.08 -8.34
N TRP A 281 -0.18 -16.89 -9.12
CA TRP A 281 -1.44 -16.43 -9.71
C TRP A 281 -2.63 -17.27 -9.29
N THR A 282 -3.63 -16.62 -8.72
CA THR A 282 -5.00 -17.12 -8.73
C THR A 282 -5.57 -17.03 -10.13
N ASP A 283 -6.56 -17.86 -10.44
CA ASP A 283 -7.25 -17.78 -11.73
C ASP A 283 -8.23 -16.59 -11.71
N PRO A 284 -8.02 -15.56 -12.56
CA PRO A 284 -8.89 -14.38 -12.60
C PRO A 284 -10.36 -14.68 -12.93
N SER A 285 -10.65 -15.85 -13.49
CA SER A 285 -12.01 -16.29 -13.82
C SER A 285 -12.70 -17.10 -12.71
N GLN A 286 -12.05 -17.28 -11.55
CA GLN A 286 -12.65 -17.95 -10.40
C GLN A 286 -13.59 -16.99 -9.64
N PRO A 287 -14.90 -17.30 -9.52
CA PRO A 287 -15.84 -16.42 -8.82
C PRO A 287 -15.47 -16.15 -7.37
N LYS A 288 -14.90 -17.15 -6.67
CA LYS A 288 -14.47 -16.99 -5.27
C LYS A 288 -13.29 -16.01 -5.12
N VAL A 289 -12.38 -15.97 -6.10
CA VAL A 289 -11.27 -15.03 -6.11
C VAL A 289 -11.79 -13.62 -6.37
N GLN A 290 -12.67 -13.45 -7.34
CA GLN A 290 -13.30 -12.17 -7.66
C GLN A 290 -14.08 -11.61 -6.46
N GLU A 291 -14.88 -12.46 -5.80
CA GLU A 291 -15.65 -12.09 -4.62
C GLU A 291 -14.74 -11.66 -3.46
N TYR A 292 -13.64 -12.41 -3.20
CA TYR A 292 -12.65 -12.07 -2.18
C TYR A 292 -12.03 -10.69 -2.39
N ASP A 293 -11.60 -10.39 -3.62
CA ASP A 293 -10.99 -9.09 -3.94
C ASP A 293 -12.01 -7.94 -3.86
N ILE A 294 -13.27 -8.16 -4.29
CA ILE A 294 -14.35 -7.18 -4.14
C ILE A 294 -14.73 -6.96 -2.66
N ALA A 295 -14.79 -8.03 -1.86
CA ALA A 295 -15.08 -7.90 -0.43
C ALA A 295 -14.01 -7.08 0.31
N LEU A 296 -12.73 -7.28 -0.04
CA LEU A 296 -11.63 -6.48 0.50
C LEU A 296 -11.74 -5.00 0.07
N ALA A 297 -12.08 -4.75 -1.20
CA ALA A 297 -12.31 -3.40 -1.72
C ALA A 297 -13.47 -2.70 -0.99
N ARG A 298 -14.58 -3.41 -0.77
CA ARG A 298 -15.73 -2.90 0.01
C ARG A 298 -15.33 -2.55 1.43
N ARG A 299 -14.52 -3.39 2.08
CA ARG A 299 -13.99 -3.10 3.43
C ARG A 299 -13.17 -1.82 3.48
N ALA A 300 -12.39 -1.53 2.41
CA ALA A 300 -11.64 -0.28 2.33
C ALA A 300 -12.57 0.94 2.08
N ALA A 301 -13.56 0.79 1.22
CA ALA A 301 -14.58 1.83 0.98
C ALA A 301 -15.35 2.19 2.27
N GLU A 302 -15.76 1.20 3.05
CA GLU A 302 -16.42 1.37 4.35
C GLU A 302 -15.53 2.09 5.38
N ALA A 303 -14.21 1.97 5.25
CA ALA A 303 -13.25 2.68 6.08
C ALA A 303 -13.04 4.15 5.68
N GLY A 304 -13.71 4.61 4.60
CA GLY A 304 -13.71 6.00 4.15
C GLY A 304 -12.61 6.35 3.15
N THR A 305 -11.98 5.37 2.51
CA THR A 305 -11.04 5.67 1.43
C THR A 305 -11.75 6.37 0.27
N ASP A 306 -11.08 7.32 -0.37
CA ASP A 306 -11.66 8.11 -1.46
C ASP A 306 -11.63 7.34 -2.79
N GLU A 307 -10.67 6.42 -2.93
CA GLU A 307 -10.42 5.70 -4.17
C GLU A 307 -9.92 4.29 -3.88
N ILE A 308 -10.46 3.32 -4.62
CA ILE A 308 -9.95 1.95 -4.68
C ILE A 308 -9.16 1.80 -5.97
N GLN A 309 -7.92 1.34 -5.86
CA GLN A 309 -7.06 1.12 -7.02
C GLN A 309 -6.75 -0.36 -7.17
N PHE A 310 -7.22 -0.97 -8.29
CA PHE A 310 -6.89 -2.35 -8.62
C PHE A 310 -5.62 -2.41 -9.47
N ASP A 311 -4.61 -3.07 -8.94
CA ASP A 311 -3.44 -3.50 -9.70
C ASP A 311 -3.49 -5.01 -9.97
N TYR A 312 -2.69 -5.48 -10.93
CA TYR A 312 -2.74 -6.86 -11.43
C TYR A 312 -4.13 -7.28 -11.93
N VAL A 313 -4.93 -6.33 -12.41
CA VAL A 313 -6.24 -6.56 -13.05
C VAL A 313 -6.04 -7.14 -14.45
N ARG A 314 -5.47 -8.35 -14.48
CA ARG A 314 -5.04 -9.03 -15.70
C ARG A 314 -4.76 -10.51 -15.48
N PHE A 315 -4.63 -11.24 -16.56
CA PHE A 315 -4.08 -12.58 -16.56
C PHE A 315 -2.53 -12.55 -16.46
N PRO A 316 -1.88 -13.68 -16.03
CA PRO A 316 -0.44 -13.80 -16.12
C PRO A 316 0.02 -13.65 -17.58
N ALA A 317 1.04 -12.82 -17.81
CA ALA A 317 1.53 -12.49 -19.15
C ALA A 317 2.83 -13.21 -19.53
N GLU A 318 3.48 -13.88 -18.58
CA GLU A 318 4.75 -14.56 -18.76
C GLU A 318 4.64 -16.09 -18.62
N GLY A 319 5.75 -16.78 -18.81
CA GLY A 319 5.83 -18.23 -18.71
C GLY A 319 5.17 -18.94 -19.91
N ASP A 320 4.98 -20.26 -19.77
CA ASP A 320 4.38 -21.09 -20.81
C ASP A 320 2.85 -20.91 -20.86
N GLN A 321 2.40 -19.92 -21.60
CA GLN A 321 0.98 -19.57 -21.76
C GLN A 321 0.14 -20.71 -22.36
N LYS A 322 0.76 -21.66 -23.08
CA LYS A 322 0.06 -22.80 -23.66
C LYS A 322 -0.28 -23.85 -22.60
N ASP A 323 0.54 -23.94 -21.56
CA ASP A 323 0.31 -24.84 -20.43
C ASP A 323 -0.69 -24.28 -19.42
N ALA A 324 -0.86 -22.95 -19.33
CA ALA A 324 -1.83 -22.33 -18.44
C ALA A 324 -3.27 -22.61 -18.86
N SER A 325 -4.11 -23.03 -17.92
CA SER A 325 -5.55 -23.23 -18.12
C SER A 325 -6.36 -22.50 -17.07
N PHE A 326 -7.54 -22.04 -17.45
CA PHE A 326 -8.41 -21.18 -16.68
C PHE A 326 -9.84 -21.73 -16.69
N VAL A 327 -10.57 -21.50 -15.61
CA VAL A 327 -11.93 -22.04 -15.44
C VAL A 327 -12.90 -21.53 -16.52
N PHE A 328 -12.78 -20.26 -16.92
CA PHE A 328 -13.68 -19.72 -17.94
C PHE A 328 -13.63 -20.48 -19.27
N GLN A 329 -12.49 -21.10 -19.61
CA GLN A 329 -12.35 -21.85 -20.87
C GLN A 329 -13.29 -23.06 -20.98
N THR A 330 -13.76 -23.56 -19.82
CA THR A 330 -14.77 -24.62 -19.78
C THR A 330 -16.17 -24.07 -19.50
N ALA A 331 -16.26 -23.07 -18.62
CA ALA A 331 -17.55 -22.49 -18.21
C ALA A 331 -18.14 -21.57 -19.32
N HIS A 332 -17.28 -20.86 -20.03
CA HIS A 332 -17.62 -19.89 -21.09
C HIS A 332 -16.64 -20.06 -22.24
N PRO A 333 -16.77 -21.13 -23.07
CA PRO A 333 -15.81 -21.42 -24.15
C PRO A 333 -15.69 -20.31 -25.21
N GLU A 334 -16.73 -19.48 -25.34
CA GLU A 334 -16.78 -18.33 -26.23
C GLU A 334 -16.03 -17.10 -25.73
N TRP A 335 -15.70 -17.06 -24.43
CA TRP A 335 -15.04 -15.90 -23.82
C TRP A 335 -13.54 -15.88 -24.12
N ARG A 336 -13.03 -14.65 -24.17
CA ARG A 336 -11.60 -14.35 -24.17
C ARG A 336 -11.19 -13.83 -22.78
N ARG A 337 -9.91 -13.71 -22.53
CA ARG A 337 -9.39 -13.09 -21.29
C ARG A 337 -9.91 -11.66 -21.08
N THR A 338 -10.10 -10.91 -22.18
CA THR A 338 -10.69 -9.57 -22.17
C THR A 338 -12.11 -9.56 -21.64
N ASP A 339 -12.90 -10.58 -21.98
CA ASP A 339 -14.30 -10.67 -21.57
C ASP A 339 -14.39 -10.98 -20.05
N VAL A 340 -13.50 -11.84 -19.52
CA VAL A 340 -13.39 -12.13 -18.08
C VAL A 340 -13.03 -10.87 -17.29
N ILE A 341 -12.03 -10.10 -17.73
CA ILE A 341 -11.64 -8.86 -17.04
C ILE A 341 -12.77 -7.83 -17.08
N ALA A 342 -13.43 -7.67 -18.23
CA ALA A 342 -14.55 -6.72 -18.34
C ALA A 342 -15.75 -7.12 -17.48
N ASP A 343 -16.08 -8.41 -17.37
CA ASP A 343 -17.15 -8.90 -16.52
C ASP A 343 -16.82 -8.73 -15.03
N PHE A 344 -15.61 -9.07 -14.62
CA PHE A 344 -15.14 -8.78 -13.26
C PHE A 344 -15.27 -7.30 -12.90
N LEU A 345 -14.79 -6.41 -13.77
CA LEU A 345 -14.84 -4.96 -13.53
C LEU A 345 -16.27 -4.44 -13.49
N LYS A 346 -17.16 -4.97 -14.30
CA LYS A 346 -18.59 -4.65 -14.26
C LYS A 346 -19.19 -4.96 -12.88
N HIS A 347 -18.89 -6.14 -12.32
CA HIS A 347 -19.36 -6.52 -11.00
C HIS A 347 -18.73 -5.65 -9.90
N ALA A 348 -17.41 -5.47 -9.94
CA ALA A 348 -16.70 -4.64 -8.96
C ALA A 348 -17.19 -3.18 -8.97
N TYR A 349 -17.41 -2.60 -10.15
CA TYR A 349 -17.92 -1.23 -10.27
C TYR A 349 -19.34 -1.10 -9.73
N ALA A 350 -20.20 -2.09 -10.02
CA ALA A 350 -21.57 -2.10 -9.50
C ALA A 350 -21.64 -2.18 -7.97
N GLU A 351 -20.68 -2.86 -7.33
CA GLU A 351 -20.58 -2.99 -5.87
C GLU A 351 -19.96 -1.74 -5.20
N LEU A 352 -18.96 -1.13 -5.83
CA LEU A 352 -18.15 -0.07 -5.22
C LEU A 352 -18.68 1.34 -5.51
N HIS A 353 -19.18 1.58 -6.72
CA HIS A 353 -19.65 2.90 -7.12
C HIS A 353 -20.78 3.49 -6.22
N PRO A 354 -21.75 2.69 -5.75
CA PRO A 354 -22.77 3.19 -4.81
C PRO A 354 -22.21 3.62 -3.45
N ALA A 355 -21.02 3.14 -3.07
CA ALA A 355 -20.34 3.58 -1.85
C ALA A 355 -19.70 4.97 -1.97
N GLY A 356 -19.71 5.57 -3.17
CA GLY A 356 -19.18 6.91 -3.43
C GLY A 356 -17.66 6.97 -3.60
N VAL A 357 -16.99 5.83 -3.71
CA VAL A 357 -15.53 5.76 -3.97
C VAL A 357 -15.25 5.73 -5.46
N LEU A 358 -14.13 6.32 -5.88
CA LEU A 358 -13.63 6.15 -7.24
C LEU A 358 -13.01 4.75 -7.41
N LEU A 359 -13.16 4.17 -8.59
CA LEU A 359 -12.45 2.97 -8.99
C LEU A 359 -11.38 3.34 -10.03
N SER A 360 -10.10 3.10 -9.69
CA SER A 360 -8.97 3.27 -10.60
C SER A 360 -8.31 1.93 -10.93
N LEU A 361 -7.74 1.84 -12.13
CA LEU A 361 -7.14 0.62 -12.64
C LEU A 361 -5.71 0.86 -13.09
N ASP A 362 -4.79 0.06 -12.54
CA ASP A 362 -3.41 0.02 -12.99
C ASP A 362 -3.29 -0.87 -14.22
N VAL A 363 -2.78 -0.31 -15.29
CA VAL A 363 -2.60 -1.03 -16.56
C VAL A 363 -1.17 -0.89 -17.05
N PHE A 364 -0.69 -1.87 -17.81
CA PHE A 364 0.64 -1.75 -18.41
C PHE A 364 0.72 -0.56 -19.38
N GLY A 365 1.80 0.19 -19.32
CA GLY A 365 2.04 1.32 -20.22
C GLY A 365 2.02 0.91 -21.69
N VAL A 366 2.51 -0.29 -22.03
CA VAL A 366 2.47 -0.84 -23.40
C VAL A 366 1.07 -1.13 -23.92
N MET A 367 0.06 -1.18 -23.06
CA MET A 367 -1.33 -1.32 -23.48
C MET A 367 -1.85 -0.09 -24.25
N ALA A 368 -1.12 1.01 -24.24
CA ALA A 368 -1.35 2.14 -25.16
C ALA A 368 -1.39 1.72 -26.64
N TRP A 369 -0.68 0.65 -27.01
CA TRP A 369 -0.63 0.14 -28.39
C TRP A 369 -1.72 -0.87 -28.73
N GLN A 370 -2.44 -1.42 -27.76
CA GLN A 370 -3.52 -2.40 -27.91
C GLN A 370 -3.21 -3.53 -28.90
N ARG A 371 -1.97 -4.03 -28.89
CA ARG A 371 -1.57 -5.12 -29.81
C ARG A 371 -2.32 -6.40 -29.47
N GLN A 372 -2.74 -7.15 -30.48
CA GLN A 372 -3.53 -8.37 -30.28
C GLN A 372 -2.86 -9.41 -29.38
N VAL A 373 -1.53 -9.51 -29.44
CA VAL A 373 -0.77 -10.41 -28.56
C VAL A 373 -0.85 -9.98 -27.09
N ASP A 374 -0.78 -8.68 -26.80
CA ASP A 374 -0.84 -8.14 -25.45
C ASP A 374 -2.26 -8.31 -24.88
N LEU A 375 -3.30 -8.05 -25.67
CA LEU A 375 -4.70 -8.29 -25.32
C LEU A 375 -4.96 -9.78 -25.03
N ALA A 376 -4.47 -10.67 -25.90
CA ALA A 376 -4.65 -12.11 -25.73
C ALA A 376 -3.94 -12.67 -24.49
N HIS A 377 -2.82 -12.07 -24.06
CA HIS A 377 -2.09 -12.51 -22.90
C HIS A 377 -2.63 -11.89 -21.61
N THR A 378 -2.83 -10.58 -21.58
CA THR A 378 -3.18 -9.86 -20.35
C THR A 378 -4.67 -9.78 -20.07
N GLY A 379 -5.48 -9.72 -21.12
CA GLY A 379 -6.91 -9.38 -21.02
C GLY A 379 -7.19 -7.89 -20.79
N GLN A 380 -6.17 -7.02 -20.84
CA GLN A 380 -6.32 -5.57 -20.62
C GLN A 380 -6.80 -4.85 -21.88
N ASP A 381 -8.04 -5.05 -22.27
CA ASP A 381 -8.70 -4.24 -23.31
C ASP A 381 -9.17 -2.92 -22.70
N ILE A 382 -8.41 -1.85 -22.92
CA ILE A 382 -8.66 -0.53 -22.33
C ILE A 382 -10.05 0.01 -22.68
N VAL A 383 -10.54 -0.24 -23.89
CA VAL A 383 -11.89 0.20 -24.32
C VAL A 383 -13.00 -0.43 -23.47
N SER A 384 -12.87 -1.72 -23.19
CA SER A 384 -13.82 -2.46 -22.35
C SER A 384 -13.69 -2.09 -20.88
N MET A 385 -12.45 -1.95 -20.38
CA MET A 385 -12.16 -1.61 -18.99
C MET A 385 -12.65 -0.21 -18.64
N ALA A 386 -12.49 0.76 -19.53
CA ALA A 386 -12.93 2.14 -19.34
C ALA A 386 -14.45 2.33 -19.12
N LYS A 387 -15.25 1.31 -19.41
CA LYS A 387 -16.71 1.34 -19.13
C LYS A 387 -17.04 1.13 -17.65
N TYR A 388 -16.11 0.59 -16.88
CA TYR A 388 -16.33 0.12 -15.51
C TYR A 388 -15.24 0.62 -14.54
N CYS A 389 -14.77 1.85 -14.77
CA CYS A 389 -13.89 2.56 -13.85
C CYS A 389 -14.00 4.07 -14.03
N ASP A 390 -13.44 4.83 -13.11
CA ASP A 390 -13.39 6.29 -13.14
C ASP A 390 -12.05 6.80 -13.64
N VAL A 391 -10.98 6.04 -13.37
CA VAL A 391 -9.60 6.42 -13.67
C VAL A 391 -8.84 5.24 -14.27
N ILE A 392 -8.11 5.49 -15.35
CA ILE A 392 -7.08 4.59 -15.86
C ILE A 392 -5.71 5.14 -15.45
N SER A 393 -4.92 4.31 -14.77
CA SER A 393 -3.58 4.66 -14.27
C SER A 393 -2.52 3.82 -14.99
N PRO A 394 -2.09 4.23 -16.19
CA PRO A 394 -1.08 3.48 -16.94
C PRO A 394 0.29 3.60 -16.29
N MET A 395 0.99 2.48 -16.16
CA MET A 395 2.36 2.39 -15.66
C MET A 395 3.35 2.81 -16.73
N ILE A 396 3.48 4.11 -16.96
CA ILE A 396 4.37 4.67 -17.97
C ILE A 396 5.74 4.91 -17.35
N TYR A 397 6.48 3.81 -17.13
CA TYR A 397 7.87 3.89 -16.68
C TYR A 397 8.80 3.83 -17.88
N PRO A 398 9.46 4.93 -18.30
CA PRO A 398 10.24 4.97 -19.54
C PRO A 398 11.26 3.82 -19.65
N SER A 399 11.89 3.43 -18.56
CA SER A 399 12.86 2.34 -18.53
C SER A 399 12.27 0.95 -18.88
N HIS A 400 10.94 0.78 -18.88
CA HIS A 400 10.25 -0.48 -19.18
C HIS A 400 9.89 -0.65 -20.67
N PHE A 401 10.04 0.40 -21.48
CA PHE A 401 9.78 0.36 -22.92
C PHE A 401 10.97 -0.20 -23.72
N PHE A 402 11.64 -1.19 -23.17
CA PHE A 402 12.83 -1.76 -23.77
C PHE A 402 12.58 -2.33 -25.17
N GLY A 403 13.43 -1.95 -26.12
CA GLY A 403 13.34 -2.41 -27.53
C GLY A 403 12.28 -1.69 -28.36
N MET A 404 11.61 -0.65 -27.82
CA MET A 404 10.61 0.12 -28.56
C MET A 404 11.23 1.37 -29.22
N ASP A 405 10.67 1.77 -30.33
CA ASP A 405 10.93 3.00 -31.09
C ASP A 405 12.41 3.28 -31.39
N GLY A 406 13.23 2.23 -31.45
CA GLY A 406 14.66 2.35 -31.76
C GLY A 406 15.54 2.92 -30.66
N TYR A 407 15.00 3.21 -29.49
CA TYR A 407 15.79 3.74 -28.37
C TYR A 407 16.62 2.62 -27.71
N ALA A 408 17.94 2.82 -27.68
CA ALA A 408 18.86 1.90 -26.98
C ALA A 408 18.63 1.94 -25.46
N ARG A 409 18.17 3.10 -24.93
CA ARG A 409 17.84 3.32 -23.52
C ARG A 409 16.58 4.14 -23.38
N PRO A 410 15.43 3.51 -23.45
CA PRO A 410 14.14 4.19 -23.27
C PRO A 410 14.06 5.01 -21.96
N GLY A 411 14.69 4.50 -20.89
CA GLY A 411 14.76 5.18 -19.59
C GLY A 411 15.42 6.57 -19.62
N ASP A 412 16.20 6.88 -20.66
CA ASP A 412 16.82 8.21 -20.84
C ASP A 412 15.98 9.14 -21.75
N ALA A 413 14.80 8.69 -22.21
CA ALA A 413 13.88 9.44 -23.06
C ALA A 413 12.46 9.54 -22.44
N PRO A 414 12.31 10.10 -21.21
CA PRO A 414 11.03 10.11 -20.51
C PRO A 414 9.96 10.91 -21.27
N GLU A 415 10.30 12.04 -21.87
CA GLU A 415 9.37 12.86 -22.61
C GLU A 415 8.72 12.08 -23.78
N HIS A 416 9.52 11.35 -24.56
CA HIS A 416 9.03 10.57 -25.69
C HIS A 416 8.03 9.52 -25.24
N PHE A 417 8.41 8.62 -24.32
CA PHE A 417 7.57 7.49 -23.94
C PHE A 417 6.31 7.91 -23.19
N ILE A 418 6.37 8.97 -22.38
CA ILE A 418 5.17 9.51 -21.73
C ILE A 418 4.25 10.15 -22.75
N SER A 419 4.80 10.96 -23.65
CA SER A 419 4.01 11.62 -24.72
C SER A 419 3.28 10.60 -25.58
N GLU A 420 4.00 9.62 -26.13
CA GLU A 420 3.43 8.58 -27.01
C GLU A 420 2.38 7.72 -26.30
N SER A 421 2.65 7.34 -25.05
CA SER A 421 1.69 6.55 -24.27
C SER A 421 0.43 7.36 -23.96
N MET A 422 0.57 8.58 -23.48
CA MET A 422 -0.56 9.43 -23.11
C MET A 422 -1.46 9.75 -24.31
N ASP A 423 -0.88 10.16 -25.46
CA ASP A 423 -1.63 10.46 -26.68
C ASP A 423 -2.48 9.23 -27.12
N ARG A 424 -1.94 8.02 -26.97
CA ARG A 424 -2.65 6.79 -27.30
C ARG A 424 -3.74 6.46 -26.29
N PHE A 425 -3.48 6.57 -24.99
CA PHE A 425 -4.51 6.34 -23.96
C PHE A 425 -5.65 7.35 -24.11
N GLU A 426 -5.38 8.63 -24.32
CA GLU A 426 -6.41 9.66 -24.57
C GLU A 426 -7.26 9.32 -25.81
N LEU A 427 -6.63 8.83 -26.89
CA LEU A 427 -7.35 8.42 -28.10
C LEU A 427 -8.24 7.19 -27.85
N ILE A 428 -7.72 6.16 -27.16
CA ILE A 428 -8.42 4.90 -26.90
C ILE A 428 -9.60 5.12 -25.96
N THR A 429 -9.47 6.00 -24.97
CA THR A 429 -10.51 6.26 -23.97
C THR A 429 -11.46 7.40 -24.35
N LYS A 430 -11.29 7.99 -25.51
CA LYS A 430 -12.10 9.12 -25.98
C LYS A 430 -13.59 8.82 -25.89
N GLY A 431 -14.34 9.65 -25.18
CA GLY A 431 -15.78 9.54 -25.02
C GLY A 431 -16.24 8.57 -23.93
N SER A 432 -15.33 7.86 -23.24
CA SER A 432 -15.68 6.99 -22.10
C SER A 432 -15.97 7.75 -20.81
N GLY A 433 -15.42 8.97 -20.67
CA GLY A 433 -15.53 9.79 -19.48
C GLY A 433 -14.52 9.42 -18.37
N VAL A 434 -13.64 8.43 -18.57
CA VAL A 434 -12.53 8.15 -17.63
C VAL A 434 -11.46 9.23 -17.74
N VAL A 435 -10.74 9.43 -16.65
CA VAL A 435 -9.54 10.28 -16.65
C VAL A 435 -8.29 9.42 -16.70
N ILE A 436 -7.22 9.95 -17.30
CA ILE A 436 -5.91 9.29 -17.34
C ILE A 436 -5.01 9.91 -16.27
N ARG A 437 -4.54 9.07 -15.35
CA ARG A 437 -3.64 9.46 -14.26
C ARG A 437 -2.44 8.52 -14.23
N PRO A 438 -1.34 8.85 -14.93
CA PRO A 438 -0.24 7.93 -15.10
C PRO A 438 0.56 7.68 -13.83
N TRP A 439 1.03 6.45 -13.67
CA TRP A 439 2.15 6.13 -12.82
C TRP A 439 3.45 6.58 -13.50
N LEU A 440 4.23 7.39 -12.78
CA LEU A 440 5.51 7.92 -13.22
C LEU A 440 6.68 7.30 -12.45
N GLN A 441 7.82 7.18 -13.13
CA GLN A 441 9.00 6.53 -12.60
C GLN A 441 9.71 7.41 -11.56
N ALA A 442 9.68 6.99 -10.28
CA ALA A 442 10.42 7.63 -9.19
C ALA A 442 11.54 6.73 -8.65
N PHE A 443 12.20 5.96 -9.53
CA PHE A 443 13.28 5.05 -9.17
C PHE A 443 14.36 5.03 -10.27
N ARG A 444 15.60 4.71 -9.88
CA ARG A 444 16.72 4.60 -10.81
C ARG A 444 16.86 3.18 -11.32
N TRP A 445 16.38 2.92 -12.53
CA TRP A 445 16.56 1.63 -13.20
C TRP A 445 16.72 1.86 -14.72
N ARG A 446 17.75 1.25 -15.32
CA ARG A 446 18.07 1.36 -16.75
C ARG A 446 18.04 2.80 -17.31
N THR A 447 18.39 3.78 -16.48
CA THR A 447 18.51 5.20 -16.85
C THR A 447 19.79 5.80 -16.26
N LYS A 448 20.44 6.69 -16.99
CA LYS A 448 21.57 7.50 -16.51
C LYS A 448 21.16 8.90 -16.07
N THR A 449 19.96 9.36 -16.50
CA THR A 449 19.49 10.74 -16.34
C THR A 449 18.59 10.93 -15.12
N TYR A 450 18.36 9.89 -14.30
CA TYR A 450 17.49 9.98 -13.13
C TYR A 450 17.94 11.05 -12.13
N SER A 451 17.16 12.13 -12.04
CA SER A 451 17.45 13.37 -11.29
C SER A 451 16.14 14.08 -10.92
N PRO A 452 16.14 15.17 -10.14
CA PRO A 452 14.94 16.02 -9.98
C PRO A 452 14.38 16.49 -11.33
N LYS A 453 15.24 16.89 -12.27
CA LYS A 453 14.79 17.31 -13.63
C LYS A 453 14.10 16.19 -14.40
N TYR A 454 14.51 14.93 -14.19
CA TYR A 454 13.81 13.76 -14.75
C TYR A 454 12.38 13.65 -14.24
N ILE A 455 12.16 13.95 -12.95
CA ILE A 455 10.82 13.99 -12.33
C ILE A 455 9.97 15.10 -12.95
N GLU A 456 10.51 16.31 -13.08
CA GLU A 456 9.83 17.46 -13.65
C GLU A 456 9.39 17.22 -15.10
N VAL A 457 10.26 16.68 -15.94
CA VAL A 457 9.96 16.35 -17.35
C VAL A 457 8.79 15.38 -17.45
N GLN A 458 8.75 14.35 -16.60
CA GLN A 458 7.66 13.39 -16.59
C GLN A 458 6.31 14.04 -16.24
N VAL A 459 6.28 14.85 -15.17
CA VAL A 459 5.05 15.53 -14.72
C VAL A 459 4.57 16.52 -15.78
N LEU A 460 5.48 17.35 -16.31
CA LEU A 460 5.16 18.33 -17.33
C LEU A 460 4.60 17.69 -18.60
N THR A 461 5.21 16.61 -19.06
CA THR A 461 4.77 15.89 -20.26
C THR A 461 3.41 15.25 -20.03
N ALA A 462 3.19 14.57 -18.90
CA ALA A 462 1.90 13.97 -18.56
C ALA A 462 0.78 15.02 -18.55
N LYS A 463 1.01 16.17 -17.90
CA LYS A 463 0.05 17.28 -17.87
C LYS A 463 -0.26 17.81 -19.28
N LYS A 464 0.78 18.08 -20.08
CA LYS A 464 0.62 18.60 -21.46
C LYS A 464 -0.19 17.65 -22.35
N LYS A 465 -0.17 16.37 -22.03
CA LYS A 465 -0.85 15.29 -22.76
C LYS A 465 -2.18 14.85 -22.14
N GLY A 466 -2.83 15.71 -21.37
CA GLY A 466 -4.17 15.49 -20.87
C GLY A 466 -4.27 14.83 -19.48
N GLY A 467 -3.15 14.37 -18.92
CA GLY A 467 -3.16 13.70 -17.60
C GLY A 467 -3.76 14.56 -16.50
N ILE A 468 -4.62 13.96 -15.67
CA ILE A 468 -5.22 14.60 -14.49
C ILE A 468 -4.49 14.14 -13.23
N GLY A 469 -3.37 14.81 -12.95
CA GLY A 469 -2.46 14.44 -11.89
C GLY A 469 -1.51 13.30 -12.27
N PHE A 470 -0.89 12.69 -11.27
CA PHE A 470 0.10 11.62 -11.41
C PHE A 470 0.30 10.84 -10.12
N LEU A 471 0.85 9.64 -10.26
CA LEU A 471 1.23 8.77 -9.16
C LEU A 471 2.72 8.44 -9.30
N PHE A 472 3.54 8.65 -8.25
CA PHE A 472 4.94 8.24 -8.26
C PHE A 472 5.14 6.86 -7.67
N TRP A 473 5.77 5.97 -8.45
CA TRP A 473 6.13 4.64 -8.00
C TRP A 473 7.59 4.56 -7.55
N ASN A 474 7.80 4.04 -6.35
CA ASN A 474 9.10 3.55 -5.88
C ASN A 474 8.88 2.42 -4.87
N ALA A 475 9.30 1.20 -5.20
CA ALA A 475 9.13 0.02 -4.35
C ALA A 475 9.84 0.14 -2.99
N GLY A 476 10.97 0.86 -2.94
CA GLY A 476 11.71 1.15 -1.69
C GLY A 476 11.19 2.35 -0.91
N ASN A 477 10.12 3.00 -1.40
CA ASN A 477 9.56 4.23 -0.84
C ASN A 477 10.62 5.34 -0.66
N ASP A 478 11.55 5.45 -1.61
CA ASP A 478 12.53 6.53 -1.68
C ASP A 478 12.06 7.63 -2.64
N TYR A 479 11.61 8.72 -2.08
CA TYR A 479 11.14 9.91 -2.81
C TYR A 479 12.11 11.08 -2.76
N SER A 480 13.41 10.81 -2.56
CA SER A 480 14.45 11.85 -2.46
C SER A 480 14.47 12.79 -3.68
N LYS A 481 14.26 12.28 -4.91
CA LYS A 481 14.22 13.11 -6.11
C LYS A 481 12.89 13.87 -6.27
N PRO A 482 11.70 13.24 -6.10
CA PRO A 482 10.43 13.97 -6.01
C PRO A 482 10.41 15.08 -4.95
N PHE A 483 10.95 14.86 -3.76
CA PHE A 483 11.02 15.88 -2.71
C PHE A 483 11.86 17.12 -3.08
N VAL A 484 12.84 16.97 -3.97
CA VAL A 484 13.64 18.09 -4.48
C VAL A 484 12.94 18.78 -5.65
N ALA A 485 12.26 18.02 -6.53
CA ALA A 485 11.57 18.56 -7.69
C ALA A 485 10.26 19.29 -7.36
N MET A 486 9.48 18.75 -6.41
CA MET A 486 8.13 19.26 -6.11
C MET A 486 8.07 20.74 -5.68
N PRO A 487 8.97 21.30 -4.86
CA PRO A 487 8.93 22.72 -4.50
C PRO A 487 9.03 23.63 -5.72
N GLU A 488 9.89 23.32 -6.69
CA GLU A 488 10.09 24.07 -7.92
C GLU A 488 8.84 23.99 -8.81
N MET A 489 8.29 22.78 -8.99
CA MET A 489 7.03 22.58 -9.70
C MET A 489 5.85 23.28 -9.02
N SER A 490 5.83 23.32 -7.68
CA SER A 490 4.78 24.00 -6.90
C SER A 490 4.89 25.51 -7.01
N ALA A 491 6.09 26.06 -7.14
CA ALA A 491 6.31 27.49 -7.39
C ALA A 491 5.87 27.90 -8.81
N ALA A 492 6.12 27.04 -9.80
CA ALA A 492 5.68 27.22 -11.20
C ALA A 492 4.35 26.50 -11.48
N ARG A 493 3.42 26.51 -10.51
CA ARG A 493 2.22 25.67 -10.47
C ARG A 493 1.45 25.60 -11.79
N GLY A 494 1.13 26.73 -12.41
CA GLY A 494 0.37 26.77 -13.68
C GLY A 494 1.05 26.05 -14.83
N GLU A 495 2.37 25.87 -14.79
CA GLU A 495 3.12 25.12 -15.79
C GLU A 495 2.92 23.60 -15.61
N TYR A 496 3.00 23.11 -14.37
CA TYR A 496 3.05 21.68 -14.04
C TYR A 496 1.70 21.10 -13.64
N PHE A 497 0.82 21.88 -13.04
CA PHE A 497 -0.45 21.42 -12.47
C PHE A 497 -1.63 22.13 -13.11
N ARG A 498 -2.83 21.47 -13.03
CA ARG A 498 -4.09 22.00 -13.55
C ARG A 498 -4.73 22.93 -12.53
N GLY A 499 -4.59 24.10 -12.42
CA GLY A 499 -5.36 25.02 -11.58
C GLY A 499 -5.04 25.01 -10.08
N ASP A 500 -5.81 25.77 -9.34
CA ASP A 500 -5.71 25.84 -7.89
C ASP A 500 -6.21 24.55 -7.25
N GLU A 501 -5.66 24.21 -6.08
CA GLU A 501 -6.29 23.20 -5.24
C GLU A 501 -7.69 23.69 -4.92
N LEU A 502 -8.68 23.21 -5.67
CA LEU A 502 -10.02 23.22 -5.12
C LEU A 502 -9.92 22.42 -3.82
N PRO A 503 -10.25 23.01 -2.66
CA PRO A 503 -10.32 22.21 -1.45
C PRO A 503 -11.22 21.04 -1.79
N ASN A 504 -10.71 19.82 -1.62
CA ASN A 504 -11.59 18.67 -1.74
C ASN A 504 -12.73 18.92 -0.75
N PRO A 505 -13.98 19.10 -1.17
CA PRO A 505 -15.08 19.47 -0.29
C PRO A 505 -15.27 18.50 0.87
N ILE A 506 -14.78 17.28 0.72
CA ILE A 506 -14.74 16.24 1.74
C ILE A 506 -14.00 16.69 3.00
N HIS A 507 -12.93 17.45 2.84
CA HIS A 507 -12.04 17.79 3.95
C HIS A 507 -12.42 19.07 4.69
N ALA A 508 -13.34 19.86 4.14
CA ALA A 508 -13.82 21.09 4.77
C ALA A 508 -14.82 20.82 5.92
N ASP A 509 -15.58 19.72 5.83
CA ASP A 509 -16.69 19.44 6.74
C ASP A 509 -16.38 18.44 7.87
N LEU A 510 -15.16 17.90 7.93
CA LEU A 510 -14.73 16.96 8.98
C LEU A 510 -14.36 17.65 10.31
N ARG A 511 -14.68 18.92 10.50
CA ARG A 511 -14.67 19.51 11.85
C ARG A 511 -15.80 18.85 12.65
N PRO A 512 -15.51 18.32 13.86
CA PRO A 512 -16.60 17.91 14.74
C PRO A 512 -17.55 19.09 14.88
N ALA A 513 -18.84 18.84 14.66
CA ALA A 513 -19.87 19.84 14.93
C ALA A 513 -19.61 20.39 16.34
N ALA A 514 -19.46 21.70 16.45
CA ALA A 514 -19.34 22.32 17.77
C ALA A 514 -20.51 21.82 18.62
N PRO A 515 -20.28 21.39 19.88
CA PRO A 515 -21.37 20.95 20.72
C PRO A 515 -22.46 22.04 20.74
N ALA A 516 -23.67 21.65 20.40
CA ALA A 516 -24.80 22.56 20.39
C ALA A 516 -24.84 23.33 21.73
N ALA A 517 -24.72 24.64 21.65
CA ALA A 517 -24.81 25.49 22.82
C ALA A 517 -26.13 25.17 23.55
N THR A 518 -26.03 24.56 24.71
CA THR A 518 -27.15 24.34 25.61
C THR A 518 -27.65 25.72 26.00
N THR A 519 -28.74 26.15 25.40
CA THR A 519 -29.45 27.34 25.81
C THR A 519 -29.96 27.10 27.25
N PRO A 520 -29.59 27.93 28.22
CA PRO A 520 -30.14 27.75 29.57
C PRO A 520 -31.64 28.03 29.49
N SER A 521 -32.44 27.04 29.86
CA SER A 521 -33.88 27.21 30.08
C SER A 521 -34.08 28.24 31.19
N ARG A 522 -34.82 29.31 30.87
CA ARG A 522 -35.37 30.25 31.84
C ARG A 522 -36.52 29.62 32.58
#